data_8f6058a148f567d05984f4739f8c6e55
#
_entry.id   8f6058a148f567d05984f4739f8c6e55
#
_cell.length_a   1.000
_cell.length_b   1.000
_cell.length_c   1.000
_cell.angle_alpha   90.00
_cell.angle_beta   90.00
_cell.angle_gamma   90.00
#
_symmetry.space_group_name_H-M   'P 1'
#
loop_
_entity.id
_entity.type
_entity.pdbx_description
1 polymer ?
#
loop_
_entity_poly.entity_id
_entity_poly.type
_entity_poly.pdbx_seq_one_letter_code
_entity_poly.pdbx_strand_id
1 'polypeptide(L)'
;MVRVPGFSFVQPVVWLSFGSVQIHLFDRVDAVPTYQHVGLEVDDFESVYRAVRQRQLLDKTFGHYCYELPDGSVQLYFRDPAGNLIEVDWPDVRNLDRKVISDIRLLSEDIPQVPGVDASLFLNR
;
A
#
# COMPACT_ATOMS: atom_id res chain seq x y z
N MET A 1 0.33 7.54 -12.52
CA MET A 1 0.82 8.74 -11.77
C MET A 1 1.75 9.52 -12.67
N VAL A 2 1.55 10.81 -12.83
CA VAL A 2 2.36 11.68 -13.69
C VAL A 2 2.88 12.88 -12.91
N ARG A 3 4.09 13.35 -13.26
CA ARG A 3 4.63 14.60 -12.73
C ARG A 3 3.88 15.78 -13.33
N VAL A 4 3.49 16.73 -12.48
CA VAL A 4 2.79 17.96 -12.90
C VAL A 4 3.57 19.20 -12.46
N PRO A 5 3.37 20.36 -13.13
CA PRO A 5 3.92 21.61 -12.67
C PRO A 5 3.43 21.96 -11.26
N GLY A 6 4.30 22.48 -10.44
CA GLY A 6 4.00 22.92 -9.07
C GLY A 6 4.55 24.28 -8.77
N PHE A 7 4.12 24.86 -7.64
CA PHE A 7 4.69 26.10 -7.13
C PHE A 7 6.08 25.86 -6.56
N SER A 8 6.88 26.92 -6.51
CA SER A 8 8.20 26.89 -5.87
C SER A 8 8.08 27.06 -4.37
N PHE A 9 8.85 26.27 -3.63
CA PHE A 9 8.99 26.36 -2.18
C PHE A 9 10.46 26.46 -1.80
N VAL A 10 10.75 26.81 -0.55
CA VAL A 10 12.13 26.86 -0.05
C VAL A 10 12.79 25.48 -0.13
N GLN A 11 12.02 24.41 0.18
CA GLN A 11 12.47 23.04 0.02
C GLN A 11 12.11 22.53 -1.38
N PRO A 12 13.02 21.78 -2.07
CA PRO A 12 12.69 21.14 -3.32
C PRO A 12 11.46 20.24 -3.16
N VAL A 13 10.54 20.33 -4.10
CA VAL A 13 9.30 19.55 -4.09
C VAL A 13 8.96 19.05 -5.48
N VAL A 14 8.47 17.81 -5.56
CA VAL A 14 7.93 17.22 -6.78
C VAL A 14 6.44 17.02 -6.58
N TRP A 15 5.65 17.50 -7.53
CA TRP A 15 4.21 17.30 -7.56
C TRP A 15 3.87 16.18 -8.54
N LEU A 16 3.06 15.24 -8.07
CA LEU A 16 2.56 14.11 -8.83
C LEU A 16 1.03 14.14 -8.82
N SER A 17 0.40 13.69 -9.89
CA SER A 17 -1.06 13.51 -9.93
C SER A 17 -1.45 12.14 -10.46
N PHE A 18 -2.59 11.64 -9.98
CA PHE A 18 -3.31 10.50 -10.54
C PHE A 18 -4.81 10.66 -10.25
N GLY A 19 -5.64 10.59 -11.29
CA GLY A 19 -7.06 10.93 -11.14
C GLY A 19 -7.25 12.31 -10.51
N SER A 20 -8.06 12.39 -9.46
CA SER A 20 -8.34 13.61 -8.70
C SER A 20 -7.38 13.85 -7.52
N VAL A 21 -6.40 12.98 -7.33
CA VAL A 21 -5.44 13.06 -6.21
C VAL A 21 -4.15 13.72 -6.65
N GLN A 22 -3.57 14.54 -5.78
CA GLN A 22 -2.27 15.16 -5.95
C GLN A 22 -1.38 14.82 -4.75
N ILE A 23 -0.12 14.43 -5.00
CA ILE A 23 0.88 14.14 -3.97
C ILE A 23 2.04 15.11 -4.13
N HIS A 24 2.47 15.72 -3.03
CA HIS A 24 3.62 16.60 -2.97
C HIS A 24 4.75 15.91 -2.20
N LEU A 25 5.85 15.63 -2.87
CA LEU A 25 7.03 14.99 -2.30
C LEU A 25 8.11 16.03 -2.05
N PHE A 26 8.41 16.32 -0.79
CA PHE A 26 9.46 17.23 -0.39
C PHE A 26 10.79 16.49 -0.24
N ASP A 27 11.83 17.03 -0.85
CA ASP A 27 13.20 16.51 -0.70
C ASP A 27 13.77 16.99 0.64
N ARG A 28 13.65 16.15 1.68
CA ARG A 28 14.11 16.42 3.03
C ARG A 28 14.76 15.20 3.65
N VAL A 29 15.75 15.45 4.50
CA VAL A 29 16.40 14.41 5.32
C VAL A 29 15.74 14.42 6.70
N ASP A 30 14.58 13.79 6.82
CA ASP A 30 13.84 13.64 8.08
C ASP A 30 13.74 12.14 8.42
N ALA A 31 13.53 11.85 9.71
CA ALA A 31 13.20 10.49 10.14
C ALA A 31 11.81 10.09 9.60
N VAL A 32 11.73 8.94 8.96
CA VAL A 32 10.47 8.39 8.45
C VAL A 32 9.74 7.68 9.60
N PRO A 33 8.48 8.03 9.91
CA PRO A 33 7.70 7.33 10.94
C PRO A 33 7.51 5.85 10.60
N THR A 34 7.57 4.99 11.62
CA THR A 34 7.49 3.53 11.43
C THR A 34 6.14 3.08 10.88
N TYR A 35 5.05 3.65 11.40
CA TYR A 35 3.68 3.19 11.10
C TYR A 35 2.85 4.13 10.22
N GLN A 36 3.26 5.38 10.03
CA GLN A 36 2.55 6.27 9.13
C GLN A 36 2.68 5.78 7.69
N HIS A 37 1.56 5.66 7.02
CA HIS A 37 1.51 5.19 5.65
C HIS A 37 0.37 5.84 4.86
N VAL A 38 0.43 5.68 3.56
CA VAL A 38 -0.64 6.03 2.63
C VAL A 38 -1.20 4.74 2.05
N GLY A 39 -2.52 4.55 2.13
CA GLY A 39 -3.23 3.46 1.47
C GLY A 39 -3.69 3.89 0.07
N LEU A 40 -3.45 3.06 -0.93
CA LEU A 40 -3.79 3.31 -2.33
C LEU A 40 -4.51 2.10 -2.92
N GLU A 41 -5.73 2.31 -3.42
CA GLU A 41 -6.38 1.34 -4.29
C GLU A 41 -5.74 1.40 -5.68
N VAL A 42 -5.51 0.25 -6.33
CA VAL A 42 -4.86 0.14 -7.64
C VAL A 42 -5.72 -0.65 -8.62
N ASP A 43 -5.51 -0.39 -9.91
CA ASP A 43 -6.23 -1.08 -10.98
C ASP A 43 -5.63 -2.48 -11.31
N ASP A 44 -4.37 -2.72 -10.93
CA ASP A 44 -3.66 -3.98 -11.19
C ASP A 44 -2.74 -4.32 -10.00
N PHE A 45 -3.33 -4.99 -9.01
CA PHE A 45 -2.63 -5.39 -7.79
C PHE A 45 -1.47 -6.35 -8.06
N GLU A 46 -1.66 -7.32 -8.95
CA GLU A 46 -0.64 -8.34 -9.21
C GLU A 46 0.61 -7.73 -9.86
N SER A 47 0.45 -6.76 -10.75
CA SER A 47 1.59 -6.04 -11.34
C SER A 47 2.36 -5.25 -10.30
N VAL A 48 1.67 -4.59 -9.37
CA VAL A 48 2.32 -3.90 -8.23
C VAL A 48 3.04 -4.90 -7.35
N TYR A 49 2.39 -6.00 -6.97
CA TYR A 49 2.98 -7.06 -6.15
C TYR A 49 4.29 -7.61 -6.76
N ARG A 50 4.28 -7.96 -8.06
CA ARG A 50 5.48 -8.42 -8.77
C ARG A 50 6.58 -7.36 -8.79
N ALA A 51 6.23 -6.11 -9.05
CA ALA A 51 7.19 -5.01 -9.15
C ALA A 51 7.90 -4.72 -7.81
N VAL A 52 7.15 -4.66 -6.70
CA VAL A 52 7.74 -4.40 -5.37
C VAL A 52 8.52 -5.60 -4.85
N ARG A 53 8.09 -6.82 -5.15
CA ARG A 53 8.80 -8.06 -4.83
C ARG A 53 10.13 -8.15 -5.58
N GLN A 54 10.13 -7.89 -6.88
CA GLN A 54 11.34 -7.90 -7.71
C GLN A 54 12.38 -6.88 -7.23
N ARG A 55 11.91 -5.74 -6.73
CA ARG A 55 12.77 -4.67 -6.18
C ARG A 55 13.14 -4.87 -4.72
N GLN A 56 12.68 -5.94 -4.08
CA GLN A 56 12.94 -6.26 -2.66
C GLN A 56 12.47 -5.15 -1.70
N LEU A 57 11.34 -4.53 -1.99
CA LEU A 57 10.76 -3.43 -1.21
C LEU A 57 9.71 -3.88 -0.18
N LEU A 58 9.29 -5.16 -0.20
CA LEU A 58 8.28 -5.69 0.69
C LEU A 58 8.63 -5.45 2.17
N ASP A 59 7.67 -5.03 2.96
CA ASP A 59 7.85 -4.64 4.36
C ASP A 59 6.93 -5.44 5.30
N LYS A 60 7.47 -5.86 6.44
CA LYS A 60 6.78 -6.67 7.44
C LYS A 60 6.50 -5.90 8.74
N THR A 61 6.38 -4.60 8.69
CA THR A 61 6.10 -3.75 9.88
C THR A 61 4.86 -4.25 10.64
N PHE A 62 3.83 -4.76 9.93
CA PHE A 62 2.61 -5.31 10.52
C PHE A 62 2.62 -6.84 10.70
N GLY A 63 3.81 -7.47 10.66
CA GLY A 63 3.99 -8.91 10.84
C GLY A 63 4.24 -9.64 9.52
N HIS A 64 3.45 -9.37 8.49
CA HIS A 64 3.64 -9.86 7.13
C HIS A 64 3.36 -8.75 6.12
N TYR A 65 3.82 -8.91 4.88
CA TYR A 65 3.70 -7.87 3.86
C TYR A 65 2.44 -7.98 2.99
N CYS A 66 1.71 -9.09 3.03
CA CYS A 66 0.50 -9.27 2.24
C CYS A 66 -0.54 -10.07 3.02
N TYR A 67 -1.66 -9.42 3.34
CA TYR A 67 -2.76 -10.00 4.11
C TYR A 67 -4.06 -10.04 3.32
N GLU A 68 -4.77 -11.15 3.44
CA GLU A 68 -6.21 -11.21 3.21
C GLU A 68 -6.93 -10.83 4.50
N LEU A 69 -7.80 -9.83 4.44
CA LEU A 69 -8.57 -9.33 5.57
C LEU A 69 -9.87 -10.12 5.74
N PRO A 70 -10.53 -10.04 6.91
CA PRO A 70 -11.79 -10.74 7.16
C PRO A 70 -12.94 -10.42 6.18
N ASP A 71 -12.93 -9.23 5.58
CA ASP A 71 -13.91 -8.81 4.57
C ASP A 71 -13.58 -9.30 3.14
N GLY A 72 -12.48 -10.03 2.96
CA GLY A 72 -12.00 -10.55 1.69
C GLY A 72 -11.17 -9.54 0.88
N SER A 73 -10.95 -8.34 1.38
CA SER A 73 -10.00 -7.41 0.78
C SER A 73 -8.55 -7.83 1.04
N VAL A 74 -7.62 -7.23 0.32
CA VAL A 74 -6.19 -7.55 0.42
C VAL A 74 -5.41 -6.28 0.66
N GLN A 75 -4.43 -6.34 1.56
CA GLN A 75 -3.46 -5.28 1.82
C GLN A 75 -2.05 -5.77 1.53
N LEU A 76 -1.28 -4.97 0.81
CA LEU A 76 0.13 -5.18 0.51
C LEU A 76 0.95 -4.02 1.07
N TYR A 77 2.00 -4.33 1.83
CA TYR A 77 2.87 -3.33 2.45
C TYR A 77 4.28 -3.37 1.86
N PHE A 78 4.79 -2.19 1.55
CA PHE A 78 6.17 -2.04 1.11
C PHE A 78 6.71 -0.66 1.49
N ARG A 79 8.04 -0.50 1.44
CA ARG A 79 8.67 0.82 1.60
C ARG A 79 9.22 1.29 0.26
N ASP A 80 9.01 2.58 0.00
CA ASP A 80 9.69 3.22 -1.11
C ASP A 80 11.20 3.35 -0.83
N PRO A 81 12.04 3.71 -1.81
CA PRO A 81 13.48 3.86 -1.60
C PRO A 81 13.88 4.89 -0.54
N ALA A 82 12.99 5.83 -0.19
CA ALA A 82 13.20 6.80 0.88
C ALA A 82 12.77 6.27 2.26
N GLY A 83 12.18 5.07 2.32
CA GLY A 83 11.72 4.43 3.55
C GLY A 83 10.27 4.74 3.94
N ASN A 84 9.50 5.47 3.12
CA ASN A 84 8.08 5.72 3.38
C ASN A 84 7.29 4.42 3.26
N LEU A 85 6.42 4.14 4.24
CA LEU A 85 5.54 2.99 4.20
C LEU A 85 4.35 3.26 3.27
N ILE A 86 4.12 2.35 2.36
CA ILE A 86 3.01 2.38 1.39
C ILE A 86 2.16 1.14 1.60
N GLU A 87 0.86 1.34 1.66
CA GLU A 87 -0.14 0.29 1.61
C GLU A 87 -0.81 0.30 0.24
N VAL A 88 -1.00 -0.86 -0.35
CA VAL A 88 -1.78 -1.02 -1.57
C VAL A 88 -2.93 -1.96 -1.29
N ASP A 89 -4.14 -1.52 -1.62
CA ASP A 89 -5.38 -2.20 -1.33
C ASP A 89 -6.02 -2.81 -2.58
N TRP A 90 -6.66 -3.97 -2.40
CA TRP A 90 -7.44 -4.65 -3.41
C TRP A 90 -8.77 -5.14 -2.83
N PRO A 91 -9.91 -4.92 -3.54
CA PRO A 91 -11.22 -5.14 -2.92
C PRO A 91 -11.62 -6.60 -2.73
N ASP A 92 -11.11 -7.54 -3.53
CA ASP A 92 -11.58 -8.93 -3.48
C ASP A 92 -10.47 -9.91 -3.88
N VAL A 93 -9.98 -10.65 -2.90
CA VAL A 93 -8.93 -11.67 -3.07
C VAL A 93 -9.30 -12.75 -4.09
N ARG A 94 -10.58 -13.02 -4.32
CA ARG A 94 -11.05 -14.03 -5.28
C ARG A 94 -10.73 -13.67 -6.72
N ASN A 95 -10.48 -12.39 -7.00
CA ASN A 95 -10.12 -11.87 -8.31
C ASN A 95 -8.59 -11.88 -8.56
N LEU A 96 -7.80 -12.42 -7.61
CA LEU A 96 -6.35 -12.50 -7.73
C LEU A 96 -5.87 -13.94 -8.02
N ASP A 97 -4.84 -14.06 -8.82
CA ASP A 97 -4.19 -15.37 -9.07
C ASP A 97 -3.35 -15.79 -7.85
N ARG A 98 -3.84 -16.80 -7.14
CA ARG A 98 -3.16 -17.37 -5.95
C ARG A 98 -1.75 -17.90 -6.25
N LYS A 99 -1.40 -18.18 -7.50
CA LYS A 99 -0.04 -18.57 -7.88
C LYS A 99 0.90 -17.36 -7.87
N VAL A 100 0.37 -16.16 -8.15
CA VAL A 100 1.13 -14.91 -8.10
C VAL A 100 1.35 -14.46 -6.67
N ILE A 101 0.28 -14.46 -5.86
CA ILE A 101 0.29 -14.06 -4.45
C ILE A 101 0.33 -15.29 -3.52
N SER A 102 1.17 -16.28 -3.85
CA SER A 102 1.23 -17.58 -3.14
C SER A 102 1.59 -17.51 -1.67
N ASP A 103 2.13 -16.39 -1.22
CA ASP A 103 2.57 -16.12 0.15
C ASP A 103 1.64 -15.18 0.93
N ILE A 104 0.43 -14.90 0.41
CA ILE A 104 -0.61 -14.19 1.15
C ILE A 104 -1.00 -14.97 2.41
N ARG A 105 -1.24 -14.25 3.52
CA ARG A 105 -1.68 -14.82 4.79
C ARG A 105 -3.03 -14.25 5.20
N LEU A 106 -3.80 -15.01 5.94
CA LEU A 106 -5.01 -14.51 6.58
C LEU A 106 -4.61 -13.66 7.80
N LEU A 107 -5.08 -12.41 7.86
CA LEU A 107 -4.81 -11.54 9.00
C LEU A 107 -5.25 -12.17 10.32
N SER A 108 -6.40 -12.86 10.32
CA SER A 108 -6.96 -13.52 11.51
C SER A 108 -6.12 -14.68 12.04
N GLU A 109 -5.22 -15.26 11.22
CA GLU A 109 -4.28 -16.30 11.68
C GLU A 109 -3.12 -15.71 12.47
N ASP A 110 -2.68 -14.51 12.11
CA ASP A 110 -1.56 -13.83 12.77
C ASP A 110 -2.02 -12.92 13.91
N ILE A 111 -3.18 -12.26 13.76
CA ILE A 111 -3.70 -11.26 14.68
C ILE A 111 -5.17 -11.61 15.00
N PRO A 112 -5.47 -12.03 16.25
CA PRO A 112 -6.85 -12.32 16.64
C PRO A 112 -7.78 -11.14 16.41
N GLN A 113 -8.91 -11.38 15.75
CA GLN A 113 -9.91 -10.35 15.46
C GLN A 113 -10.95 -10.30 16.59
N VAL A 114 -11.47 -9.09 16.86
CA VAL A 114 -12.51 -8.90 17.88
C VAL A 114 -13.85 -9.47 17.36
N PRO A 115 -14.49 -10.40 18.06
CA PRO A 115 -15.77 -10.96 17.65
C PRO A 115 -16.87 -9.88 17.53
N GLY A 116 -17.69 -9.97 16.49
CA GLY A 116 -18.83 -9.08 16.28
C GLY A 116 -18.48 -7.70 15.70
N VAL A 117 -17.21 -7.46 15.35
CA VAL A 117 -16.82 -6.26 14.58
C VAL A 117 -16.88 -6.58 13.10
N ASP A 118 -17.79 -5.92 12.39
CA ASP A 118 -17.98 -6.03 10.94
C ASP A 118 -17.26 -4.84 10.27
N ALA A 119 -15.94 -4.94 10.17
CA ALA A 119 -15.09 -3.92 9.56
C ALA A 119 -14.86 -4.22 8.07
N SER A 120 -14.81 -3.18 7.26
CA SER A 120 -14.45 -3.28 5.84
C SER A 120 -13.65 -2.06 5.39
N LEU A 121 -12.82 -2.24 4.37
CA LEU A 121 -12.15 -1.13 3.71
C LEU A 121 -13.12 -0.38 2.78
N PHE A 122 -12.97 0.93 2.67
CA PHE A 122 -13.72 1.78 1.73
C PHE A 122 -13.07 1.72 0.34
N LEU A 123 -13.31 0.62 -0.37
CA LEU A 123 -12.77 0.36 -1.72
C LEU A 123 -13.89 0.32 -2.76
N ASN A 124 -13.52 0.56 -4.01
CA ASN A 124 -14.44 0.41 -5.15
C ASN A 124 -14.67 -1.08 -5.43
N ARG A 125 -15.84 -1.56 -5.07
CA ARG A 125 -16.24 -2.98 -5.20
C ARG A 125 -17.14 -3.22 -6.40
#